data_0513c4df68042d3ae0cf2fbb1427072a
#
_entry.id   0513c4df68042d3ae0cf2fbb1427072a
#
_cell.length_a   1.000
_cell.length_b   1.000
_cell.length_c   1.000
_cell.angle_alpha   90.00
_cell.angle_beta   90.00
_cell.angle_gamma   90.00
#
_symmetry.space_group_name_H-M   'P 1'
#
loop_
_entity.id
_entity.type
_entity.pdbx_description
1 polymer ?
#
loop_
_entity_poly.entity_id
_entity_poly.type
_entity_poly.pdbx_seq_one_letter_code
_entity_poly.pdbx_strand_id
1 'polypeptide(L)'
;MSGGVIELASVSKYFGDTAVLSDITLSIPAGERAVICGPSGAGKSTLIRCINGLEQHQRGIIRVCGETVTRAATSLRHIRAQVGMVFQSFNLFPHMTVLENCTVAPRTALGLKRLEAEARAQALLERVDLPGLGGRYPSQLSGGQQQRVAIARALCMEPRILLLDEPTSALDPEMVQEVLDTIVGLTDLGMTMVCVTHEMSFARRLATRLVFMDEGRIVETGPPAEFFDAPRSDRLQRFLGRLQARP
;
A
#
# COMPACT_ATOMS: atom_id res chain seq x y z
N MET A 1 -10.39 6.10 23.94
CA MET A 1 -10.33 5.35 22.64
C MET A 1 -9.13 5.90 21.91
N SER A 2 -8.06 5.12 21.77
CA SER A 2 -6.89 5.53 20.97
C SER A 2 -7.36 5.60 19.52
N GLY A 3 -7.38 6.79 18.94
CA GLY A 3 -7.72 6.99 17.54
C GLY A 3 -6.79 6.20 16.64
N GLY A 4 -7.30 5.66 15.51
CA GLY A 4 -6.48 4.98 14.51
C GLY A 4 -5.49 5.95 13.87
N VAL A 5 -4.40 5.42 13.33
CA VAL A 5 -3.46 6.23 12.53
C VAL A 5 -4.06 6.56 11.15
N ILE A 6 -5.02 5.74 10.69
CA ILE A 6 -5.90 6.01 9.54
C ILE A 6 -7.33 5.87 10.02
N GLU A 7 -8.14 6.89 9.78
CA GLU A 7 -9.56 6.90 10.13
C GLU A 7 -10.39 7.36 8.92
N LEU A 8 -11.38 6.55 8.56
CA LEU A 8 -12.39 6.86 7.55
C LEU A 8 -13.75 6.85 8.22
N ALA A 9 -14.52 7.93 8.07
CA ALA A 9 -15.87 8.07 8.61
C ALA A 9 -16.85 8.38 7.47
N SER A 10 -17.71 7.41 7.14
CA SER A 10 -18.77 7.51 6.12
C SER A 10 -18.28 8.03 4.76
N VAL A 11 -17.13 7.53 4.30
CA VAL A 11 -16.47 8.01 3.08
C VAL A 11 -17.17 7.47 1.84
N SER A 12 -17.54 8.39 0.93
CA SER A 12 -18.07 8.03 -0.39
C SER A 12 -17.30 8.73 -1.50
N LYS A 13 -17.04 7.99 -2.58
CA LYS A 13 -16.34 8.47 -3.77
C LYS A 13 -17.15 8.17 -5.03
N TYR A 14 -17.25 9.16 -5.89
CA TYR A 14 -17.94 9.05 -7.16
C TYR A 14 -17.00 9.42 -8.30
N PHE A 15 -17.15 8.75 -9.45
CA PHE A 15 -16.63 9.17 -10.76
C PHE A 15 -17.83 9.45 -11.68
N GLY A 16 -18.09 10.72 -11.97
CA GLY A 16 -19.36 11.14 -12.54
C GLY A 16 -20.51 10.71 -11.63
N ASP A 17 -21.49 10.00 -12.16
CA ASP A 17 -22.65 9.50 -11.42
C ASP A 17 -22.42 8.11 -10.80
N THR A 18 -21.28 7.47 -11.07
CA THR A 18 -20.98 6.12 -10.58
C THR A 18 -20.37 6.18 -9.18
N ALA A 19 -21.05 5.59 -8.19
CA ALA A 19 -20.50 5.40 -6.86
C ALA A 19 -19.47 4.27 -6.87
N VAL A 20 -18.20 4.58 -6.53
CA VAL A 20 -17.12 3.59 -6.43
C VAL A 20 -16.81 3.25 -4.98
N LEU A 21 -17.01 4.18 -4.06
CA LEU A 21 -17.01 3.92 -2.62
C LEU A 21 -18.32 4.44 -2.03
N SER A 22 -18.95 3.65 -1.17
CA SER A 22 -20.25 3.95 -0.58
C SER A 22 -20.19 3.72 0.93
N ASP A 23 -20.19 4.82 1.69
CA ASP A 23 -20.27 4.83 3.15
C ASP A 23 -19.19 3.99 3.85
N ILE A 24 -17.94 4.15 3.44
CA ILE A 24 -16.80 3.42 4.02
C ILE A 24 -16.48 4.02 5.39
N THR A 25 -16.58 3.18 6.42
CA THR A 25 -16.12 3.49 7.78
C THR A 25 -15.09 2.44 8.18
N LEU A 26 -13.86 2.90 8.46
CA LEU A 26 -12.72 2.02 8.79
C LEU A 26 -11.74 2.79 9.68
N SER A 27 -11.24 2.15 10.72
CA SER A 27 -10.15 2.66 11.55
C SER A 27 -9.00 1.65 11.55
N ILE A 28 -7.78 2.11 11.31
CA ILE A 28 -6.56 1.29 11.30
C ILE A 28 -5.63 1.84 12.37
N PRO A 29 -5.40 1.10 13.48
CA PRO A 29 -4.44 1.45 14.51
C PRO A 29 -2.99 1.48 14.03
N ALA A 30 -2.14 2.18 14.77
CA ALA A 30 -0.70 2.17 14.51
C ALA A 30 -0.13 0.74 14.67
N GLY A 31 0.76 0.34 13.75
CA GLY A 31 1.37 -0.98 13.70
C GLY A 31 0.48 -2.10 13.15
N GLU A 32 -0.79 -1.81 12.83
CA GLU A 32 -1.67 -2.80 12.20
C GLU A 32 -1.29 -3.02 10.73
N ARG A 33 -1.41 -4.27 10.30
CA ARG A 33 -1.25 -4.67 8.89
C ARG A 33 -2.61 -5.07 8.34
N ALA A 34 -3.32 -4.10 7.75
CA ALA A 34 -4.63 -4.30 7.15
C ALA A 34 -4.46 -4.76 5.69
N VAL A 35 -5.05 -5.89 5.32
CA VAL A 35 -5.08 -6.34 3.93
C VAL A 35 -6.50 -6.22 3.39
N ILE A 36 -6.64 -5.46 2.30
CA ILE A 36 -7.91 -5.23 1.62
C ILE A 36 -8.00 -6.17 0.42
N CYS A 37 -9.02 -7.00 0.38
CA CYS A 37 -9.28 -7.93 -0.71
C CYS A 37 -10.73 -7.84 -1.19
N GLY A 38 -11.01 -8.48 -2.33
CA GLY A 38 -12.33 -8.47 -2.95
C GLY A 38 -12.24 -8.53 -4.47
N PRO A 39 -13.35 -8.66 -5.19
CA PRO A 39 -13.37 -8.74 -6.65
C PRO A 39 -12.79 -7.49 -7.32
N SER A 40 -12.41 -7.63 -8.60
CA SER A 40 -12.03 -6.48 -9.42
C SER A 40 -13.20 -5.49 -9.51
N GLY A 41 -12.90 -4.20 -9.47
CA GLY A 41 -13.93 -3.15 -9.46
C GLY A 41 -14.58 -2.88 -8.10
N ALA A 42 -14.23 -3.60 -7.02
CA ALA A 42 -14.81 -3.37 -5.68
C ALA A 42 -14.39 -2.04 -5.01
N GLY A 43 -13.55 -1.21 -5.65
CA GLY A 43 -13.14 0.09 -5.12
C GLY A 43 -11.85 0.08 -4.28
N LYS A 44 -11.15 -1.06 -4.16
CA LYS A 44 -9.98 -1.23 -3.29
C LYS A 44 -8.85 -0.22 -3.56
N SER A 45 -8.38 -0.12 -4.80
CA SER A 45 -7.33 0.84 -5.21
C SER A 45 -7.80 2.29 -5.05
N THR A 46 -9.08 2.57 -5.30
CA THR A 46 -9.67 3.89 -5.06
C THR A 46 -9.63 4.25 -3.59
N LEU A 47 -9.95 3.30 -2.70
CA LEU A 47 -9.91 3.51 -1.26
C LEU A 47 -8.49 3.88 -0.79
N ILE A 48 -7.48 3.10 -1.20
CA ILE A 48 -6.09 3.34 -0.79
C ILE A 48 -5.58 4.68 -1.35
N ARG A 49 -6.00 5.07 -2.56
CA ARG A 49 -5.67 6.36 -3.17
C ARG A 49 -6.39 7.54 -2.51
N CYS A 50 -7.55 7.32 -1.91
CA CYS A 50 -8.20 8.35 -1.09
C CYS A 50 -7.44 8.60 0.22
N ILE A 51 -6.82 7.57 0.82
CA ILE A 51 -6.06 7.69 2.07
C ILE A 51 -4.86 8.64 1.90
N ASN A 52 -4.12 8.58 0.79
CA ASN A 52 -2.98 9.48 0.54
C ASN A 52 -3.34 10.75 -0.25
N GLY A 53 -4.64 10.97 -0.51
CA GLY A 53 -5.15 12.14 -1.21
C GLY A 53 -4.78 12.19 -2.71
N LEU A 54 -4.46 11.06 -3.36
CA LEU A 54 -4.35 10.96 -4.82
C LEU A 54 -5.73 11.01 -5.47
N GLU A 55 -6.72 10.39 -4.82
CA GLU A 55 -8.12 10.50 -5.19
C GLU A 55 -8.88 11.28 -4.12
N GLN A 56 -9.84 12.10 -4.55
CA GLN A 56 -10.64 12.90 -3.64
C GLN A 56 -12.00 12.26 -3.45
N HIS A 57 -12.36 12.06 -2.18
CA HIS A 57 -13.71 11.66 -1.79
C HIS A 57 -14.66 12.87 -1.82
N GLN A 58 -15.96 12.64 -2.01
CA GLN A 58 -16.98 13.67 -2.05
C GLN A 58 -17.79 13.76 -0.74
N ARG A 59 -17.87 12.66 0.03
CA ARG A 59 -18.58 12.63 1.32
C ARG A 59 -17.73 11.95 2.38
N GLY A 60 -18.00 12.26 3.62
CA GLY A 60 -17.30 11.72 4.78
C GLY A 60 -16.00 12.46 5.10
N ILE A 61 -15.21 11.88 5.99
CA ILE A 61 -13.94 12.43 6.47
C ILE A 61 -12.89 11.33 6.45
N ILE A 62 -11.69 11.66 5.96
CA ILE A 62 -10.49 10.81 6.07
C ILE A 62 -9.48 11.57 6.93
N ARG A 63 -8.95 10.91 7.95
CA ARG A 63 -7.82 11.40 8.76
C ARG A 63 -6.65 10.42 8.66
N VAL A 64 -5.46 10.97 8.51
CA VAL A 64 -4.21 10.21 8.45
C VAL A 64 -3.21 10.87 9.39
N CYS A 65 -2.69 10.12 10.35
CA CYS A 65 -1.80 10.62 11.41
C CYS A 65 -2.37 11.86 12.14
N GLY A 66 -3.69 11.91 12.33
CA GLY A 66 -4.41 13.03 12.97
C GLY A 66 -4.76 14.19 12.03
N GLU A 67 -4.22 14.24 10.82
CA GLU A 67 -4.51 15.27 9.83
C GLU A 67 -5.65 14.87 8.89
N THR A 68 -6.56 15.80 8.62
CA THR A 68 -7.67 15.58 7.67
C THR A 68 -7.16 15.68 6.24
N VAL A 69 -7.46 14.67 5.42
CA VAL A 69 -7.15 14.67 3.98
C VAL A 69 -8.07 15.68 3.28
N THR A 70 -7.49 16.77 2.83
CA THR A 70 -8.20 17.85 2.13
C THR A 70 -7.52 18.18 0.80
N ARG A 71 -8.11 19.11 0.01
CA ARG A 71 -7.47 19.60 -1.22
C ARG A 71 -6.30 20.57 -0.97
N ALA A 72 -6.12 21.03 0.26
CA ALA A 72 -5.04 21.96 0.58
C ALA A 72 -3.66 21.32 0.35
N ALA A 73 -2.83 21.97 -0.47
CA ALA A 73 -1.51 21.45 -0.84
C ALA A 73 -0.60 21.23 0.38
N THR A 74 -0.73 22.05 1.42
CA THR A 74 0.01 21.93 2.68
C THR A 74 -0.34 20.65 3.43
N SER A 75 -1.65 20.36 3.60
CA SER A 75 -2.11 19.12 4.24
C SER A 75 -1.64 17.88 3.47
N LEU A 76 -1.79 17.88 2.13
CA LEU A 76 -1.34 16.75 1.30
C LEU A 76 0.17 16.55 1.37
N ARG A 77 0.98 17.61 1.47
CA ARG A 77 2.44 17.49 1.61
C ARG A 77 2.81 16.82 2.93
N HIS A 78 2.21 17.23 4.05
CA HIS A 78 2.46 16.65 5.36
C HIS A 78 2.03 15.18 5.42
N ILE A 79 0.84 14.86 4.91
CA ILE A 79 0.33 13.49 4.85
C ILE A 79 1.27 12.61 4.00
N ARG A 80 1.63 13.06 2.78
CA ARG A 80 2.48 12.28 1.87
C ARG A 80 3.92 12.13 2.36
N ALA A 81 4.40 12.99 3.25
CA ALA A 81 5.69 12.80 3.91
C ALA A 81 5.65 11.64 4.94
N GLN A 82 4.47 11.34 5.50
CA GLN A 82 4.27 10.28 6.50
C GLN A 82 3.72 8.98 5.89
N VAL A 83 3.34 9.00 4.61
CA VAL A 83 2.70 7.87 3.91
C VAL A 83 3.54 7.50 2.69
N GLY A 84 4.22 6.37 2.77
CA GLY A 84 4.85 5.74 1.60
C GLY A 84 3.79 5.03 0.75
N MET A 85 3.92 5.10 -0.58
CA MET A 85 3.03 4.38 -1.47
C MET A 85 3.81 3.62 -2.54
N VAL A 86 3.46 2.35 -2.67
CA VAL A 86 3.95 1.45 -3.72
C VAL A 86 2.78 1.14 -4.65
N PHE A 87 2.97 1.37 -5.93
CA PHE A 87 1.95 1.22 -6.96
C PHE A 87 2.07 -0.12 -7.69
N GLN A 88 1.01 -0.51 -8.35
CA GLN A 88 0.97 -1.65 -9.26
C GLN A 88 2.00 -1.55 -10.39
N SER A 89 2.10 -0.37 -11.03
CA SER A 89 3.15 -0.07 -12.01
C SER A 89 4.27 0.66 -11.28
N PHE A 90 5.42 0.13 -11.18
CA PHE A 90 6.59 0.55 -10.36
C PHE A 90 6.78 2.06 -10.20
N ASN A 91 6.38 2.85 -11.21
CA ASN A 91 6.43 4.32 -11.26
C ASN A 91 7.82 4.90 -10.95
N LEU A 92 8.87 4.18 -11.34
CA LEU A 92 10.24 4.67 -11.25
C LEU A 92 10.49 5.76 -12.31
N PHE A 93 11.31 6.74 -11.97
CA PHE A 93 11.76 7.75 -12.91
C PHE A 93 12.77 7.09 -13.88
N PRO A 94 12.43 6.91 -15.18
CA PRO A 94 13.24 6.10 -16.09
C PRO A 94 14.60 6.74 -16.43
N HIS A 95 14.71 8.06 -16.30
CA HIS A 95 15.91 8.85 -16.54
C HIS A 95 16.82 9.01 -15.32
N MET A 96 16.45 8.45 -14.18
CA MET A 96 17.19 8.44 -12.94
C MET A 96 17.70 7.04 -12.63
N THR A 97 18.90 6.94 -12.05
CA THR A 97 19.42 5.69 -11.50
C THR A 97 18.55 5.21 -10.32
N VAL A 98 18.75 3.98 -9.88
CA VAL A 98 18.11 3.41 -8.68
C VAL A 98 18.37 4.28 -7.46
N LEU A 99 19.64 4.69 -7.24
CA LEU A 99 20.02 5.53 -6.11
C LEU A 99 19.33 6.90 -6.17
N GLU A 100 19.28 7.53 -7.36
CA GLU A 100 18.61 8.81 -7.56
C GLU A 100 17.09 8.69 -7.33
N ASN A 101 16.43 7.62 -7.80
CA ASN A 101 15.03 7.33 -7.51
C ASN A 101 14.77 7.29 -6.01
N CYS A 102 15.65 6.66 -5.23
CA CYS A 102 15.51 6.54 -3.78
C CYS A 102 15.85 7.84 -3.03
N THR A 103 16.71 8.70 -3.57
CA THR A 103 17.23 9.87 -2.85
C THR A 103 16.52 11.17 -3.19
N VAL A 104 15.84 11.28 -4.33
CA VAL A 104 15.20 12.53 -4.77
C VAL A 104 14.17 13.06 -3.78
N ALA A 105 13.27 12.20 -3.29
CA ALA A 105 12.21 12.62 -2.36
C ALA A 105 12.76 13.01 -0.97
N PRO A 106 13.62 12.22 -0.29
CA PRO A 106 14.23 12.63 0.98
C PRO A 106 14.98 13.95 0.89
N ARG A 107 15.70 14.20 -0.20
CA ARG A 107 16.44 15.44 -0.40
C ARG A 107 15.53 16.65 -0.63
N THR A 108 14.49 16.48 -1.43
CA THR A 108 13.60 17.61 -1.81
C THR A 108 12.52 17.90 -0.80
N ALA A 109 11.96 16.87 -0.15
CA ALA A 109 10.84 17.01 0.77
C ALA A 109 11.29 17.09 2.24
N LEU A 110 12.35 16.36 2.65
CA LEU A 110 12.86 16.35 4.01
C LEU A 110 14.12 17.22 4.18
N GLY A 111 14.71 17.72 3.09
CA GLY A 111 15.90 18.55 3.13
C GLY A 111 17.18 17.78 3.51
N LEU A 112 17.21 16.46 3.36
CA LEU A 112 18.38 15.66 3.72
C LEU A 112 19.58 16.03 2.85
N LYS A 113 20.78 16.03 3.44
CA LYS A 113 22.03 16.18 2.71
C LYS A 113 22.25 14.96 1.80
N ARG A 114 22.94 15.17 0.69
CA ARG A 114 23.18 14.13 -0.32
C ARG A 114 23.75 12.84 0.28
N LEU A 115 24.82 12.93 1.05
CA LEU A 115 25.49 11.76 1.65
C LEU A 115 24.56 10.98 2.61
N GLU A 116 23.74 11.69 3.38
CA GLU A 116 22.78 11.08 4.30
C GLU A 116 21.68 10.34 3.54
N ALA A 117 21.12 10.97 2.49
CA ALA A 117 20.11 10.35 1.65
C ALA A 117 20.66 9.12 0.89
N GLU A 118 21.91 9.20 0.39
CA GLU A 118 22.58 8.08 -0.29
C GLU A 118 22.85 6.91 0.67
N ALA A 119 23.35 7.18 1.88
CA ALA A 119 23.58 6.14 2.89
C ALA A 119 22.27 5.43 3.29
N ARG A 120 21.20 6.21 3.50
CA ARG A 120 19.86 5.67 3.78
C ARG A 120 19.33 4.80 2.63
N ALA A 121 19.47 5.29 1.40
CA ALA A 121 19.03 4.55 0.23
C ALA A 121 19.81 3.24 0.04
N GLN A 122 21.13 3.24 0.26
CA GLN A 122 21.96 2.04 0.19
C GLN A 122 21.52 0.98 1.22
N ALA A 123 21.34 1.37 2.48
CA ALA A 123 20.88 0.48 3.53
C ALA A 123 19.50 -0.13 3.21
N LEU A 124 18.60 0.64 2.60
CA LEU A 124 17.28 0.14 2.20
C LEU A 124 17.33 -0.75 0.96
N LEU A 125 18.22 -0.47 0.00
CA LEU A 125 18.46 -1.35 -1.13
C LEU A 125 19.02 -2.71 -0.71
N GLU A 126 19.93 -2.73 0.27
CA GLU A 126 20.40 -3.98 0.89
C GLU A 126 19.26 -4.74 1.57
N ARG A 127 18.38 -4.04 2.31
CA ARG A 127 17.23 -4.64 3.00
C ARG A 127 16.20 -5.24 2.05
N VAL A 128 16.12 -4.78 0.80
CA VAL A 128 15.24 -5.35 -0.23
C VAL A 128 15.99 -6.27 -1.20
N ASP A 129 17.14 -6.79 -0.80
CA ASP A 129 18.00 -7.72 -1.56
C ASP A 129 18.45 -7.18 -2.93
N LEU A 130 18.84 -5.91 -2.98
CA LEU A 130 19.37 -5.24 -4.18
C LEU A 130 20.73 -4.57 -3.94
N PRO A 131 21.72 -5.24 -3.28
CA PRO A 131 23.01 -4.63 -3.05
C PRO A 131 23.73 -4.31 -4.36
N GLY A 132 24.43 -3.17 -4.42
CA GLY A 132 25.25 -2.79 -5.57
C GLY A 132 24.50 -2.33 -6.82
N LEU A 133 23.15 -2.29 -6.82
CA LEU A 133 22.38 -1.88 -7.99
C LEU A 133 22.11 -0.37 -8.06
N GLY A 134 22.62 0.43 -7.14
CA GLY A 134 22.36 1.87 -7.04
C GLY A 134 22.67 2.67 -8.31
N GLY A 135 23.70 2.28 -9.10
CA GLY A 135 24.07 2.92 -10.36
C GLY A 135 23.28 2.48 -11.60
N ARG A 136 22.41 1.46 -11.49
CA ARG A 136 21.60 0.96 -12.62
C ARG A 136 20.42 1.88 -12.88
N TYR A 137 19.93 1.87 -14.13
CA TYR A 137 18.68 2.50 -14.53
C TYR A 137 17.52 1.48 -14.49
N PRO A 138 16.26 1.92 -14.31
CA PRO A 138 15.10 1.02 -14.29
C PRO A 138 15.03 0.05 -15.48
N SER A 139 15.39 0.49 -16.68
CA SER A 139 15.41 -0.34 -17.88
C SER A 139 16.41 -1.50 -17.86
N GLN A 140 17.32 -1.51 -16.91
CA GLN A 140 18.35 -2.55 -16.71
C GLN A 140 17.97 -3.56 -15.62
N LEU A 141 16.74 -3.46 -15.07
CA LEU A 141 16.24 -4.25 -13.96
C LEU A 141 15.09 -5.16 -14.40
N SER A 142 14.98 -6.34 -13.81
CA SER A 142 13.77 -7.15 -13.92
C SER A 142 12.56 -6.47 -13.29
N GLY A 143 11.33 -6.91 -13.60
CA GLY A 143 10.11 -6.38 -12.99
C GLY A 143 10.11 -6.48 -11.46
N GLY A 144 10.51 -7.63 -10.91
CA GLY A 144 10.65 -7.84 -9.47
C GLY A 144 11.69 -6.93 -8.82
N GLN A 145 12.84 -6.70 -9.49
CA GLN A 145 13.83 -5.73 -9.02
C GLN A 145 13.30 -4.30 -9.04
N GLN A 146 12.58 -3.89 -10.10
CA GLN A 146 11.95 -2.58 -10.18
C GLN A 146 10.94 -2.36 -9.05
N GLN A 147 10.13 -3.37 -8.73
CA GLN A 147 9.18 -3.31 -7.62
C GLN A 147 9.88 -3.20 -6.28
N ARG A 148 10.95 -3.95 -6.05
CA ARG A 148 11.74 -3.84 -4.81
C ARG A 148 12.44 -2.47 -4.70
N VAL A 149 12.88 -1.86 -5.80
CA VAL A 149 13.33 -0.46 -5.82
C VAL A 149 12.20 0.50 -5.46
N ALA A 150 10.98 0.30 -5.97
CA ALA A 150 9.83 1.13 -5.63
C ALA A 150 9.48 1.05 -4.14
N ILE A 151 9.62 -0.15 -3.54
CA ILE A 151 9.47 -0.35 -2.09
C ILE A 151 10.57 0.41 -1.34
N ALA A 152 11.85 0.24 -1.70
CA ALA A 152 12.98 0.95 -1.07
C ALA A 152 12.79 2.47 -1.17
N ARG A 153 12.39 2.98 -2.34
CA ARG A 153 12.10 4.40 -2.54
C ARG A 153 11.02 4.92 -1.58
N ALA A 154 9.93 4.16 -1.41
CA ALA A 154 8.87 4.55 -0.48
C ALA A 154 9.38 4.58 0.97
N LEU A 155 10.23 3.64 1.36
CA LEU A 155 10.82 3.55 2.70
C LEU A 155 11.88 4.63 2.97
N CYS A 156 12.54 5.19 1.94
CA CYS A 156 13.53 6.25 2.11
C CYS A 156 12.95 7.53 2.74
N MET A 157 11.64 7.72 2.71
CA MET A 157 10.94 8.79 3.40
C MET A 157 10.72 8.52 4.90
N GLU A 158 11.06 7.33 5.40
CA GLU A 158 10.76 6.86 6.77
C GLU A 158 9.27 7.04 7.14
N PRO A 159 8.37 6.49 6.31
CA PRO A 159 6.95 6.72 6.50
C PRO A 159 6.43 5.98 7.74
N ARG A 160 5.41 6.56 8.39
CA ARG A 160 4.66 5.88 9.47
C ARG A 160 3.67 4.84 8.95
N ILE A 161 3.25 5.00 7.69
CA ILE A 161 2.27 4.17 6.99
C ILE A 161 2.83 3.79 5.63
N LEU A 162 2.75 2.51 5.27
CA LEU A 162 3.05 2.01 3.92
C LEU A 162 1.76 1.52 3.26
N LEU A 163 1.41 2.13 2.15
CA LEU A 163 0.30 1.74 1.29
C LEU A 163 0.84 0.93 0.11
N LEU A 164 0.26 -0.24 -0.16
CA LEU A 164 0.67 -1.17 -1.21
C LEU A 164 -0.55 -1.44 -2.10
N ASP A 165 -0.57 -0.90 -3.32
CA ASP A 165 -1.68 -1.04 -4.28
C ASP A 165 -1.33 -2.12 -5.31
N GLU A 166 -1.74 -3.37 -5.05
CA GLU A 166 -1.50 -4.55 -5.88
C GLU A 166 -0.02 -4.70 -6.30
N PRO A 167 0.91 -4.83 -5.35
CA PRO A 167 2.35 -4.70 -5.61
C PRO A 167 2.95 -5.78 -6.52
N THR A 168 2.20 -6.82 -6.87
CA THR A 168 2.68 -7.95 -7.68
C THR A 168 1.90 -8.15 -8.98
N SER A 169 0.84 -7.40 -9.22
CA SER A 169 -0.06 -7.65 -10.36
C SER A 169 0.54 -7.36 -11.75
N ALA A 170 1.66 -6.62 -11.82
CA ALA A 170 2.40 -6.35 -13.04
C ALA A 170 3.65 -7.22 -13.21
N LEU A 171 3.80 -8.27 -12.39
CA LEU A 171 4.96 -9.16 -12.38
C LEU A 171 4.66 -10.51 -13.01
N ASP A 172 5.68 -11.09 -13.62
CA ASP A 172 5.66 -12.50 -14.00
C ASP A 172 5.59 -13.39 -12.75
N PRO A 173 4.91 -14.55 -12.80
CA PRO A 173 4.69 -15.43 -11.64
C PRO A 173 5.97 -15.82 -10.89
N GLU A 174 7.08 -15.98 -11.59
CA GLU A 174 8.39 -16.34 -11.03
C GLU A 174 8.95 -15.25 -10.10
N MET A 175 8.58 -13.97 -10.33
CA MET A 175 9.08 -12.82 -9.56
C MET A 175 8.16 -12.44 -8.40
N VAL A 176 6.93 -12.94 -8.38
CA VAL A 176 5.91 -12.58 -7.38
C VAL A 176 6.38 -12.93 -5.98
N GLN A 177 6.89 -14.15 -5.78
CA GLN A 177 7.24 -14.63 -4.45
C GLN A 177 8.37 -13.81 -3.80
N GLU A 178 9.39 -13.42 -4.55
CA GLU A 178 10.50 -12.59 -4.04
C GLU A 178 10.01 -11.23 -3.51
N VAL A 179 9.08 -10.60 -4.24
CA VAL A 179 8.51 -9.31 -3.82
C VAL A 179 7.62 -9.46 -2.59
N LEU A 180 6.81 -10.53 -2.55
CA LEU A 180 5.96 -10.82 -1.39
C LEU A 180 6.77 -11.12 -0.13
N ASP A 181 7.86 -11.87 -0.25
CA ASP A 181 8.76 -12.18 0.87
C ASP A 181 9.50 -10.91 1.35
N THR A 182 9.91 -10.05 0.42
CA THR A 182 10.45 -8.72 0.76
C THR A 182 9.44 -7.92 1.61
N ILE A 183 8.15 -7.85 1.19
CA ILE A 183 7.12 -7.11 1.93
C ILE A 183 6.88 -7.74 3.33
N VAL A 184 6.86 -9.07 3.42
CA VAL A 184 6.74 -9.75 4.74
C VAL A 184 7.92 -9.42 5.63
N GLY A 185 9.15 -9.39 5.11
CA GLY A 185 10.35 -9.00 5.86
C GLY A 185 10.33 -7.56 6.40
N LEU A 186 9.46 -6.68 5.86
CA LEU A 186 9.29 -5.33 6.39
C LEU A 186 8.42 -5.27 7.65
N THR A 187 7.75 -6.36 8.02
CA THR A 187 6.88 -6.39 9.22
C THR A 187 7.66 -6.12 10.51
N ASP A 188 8.96 -6.45 10.53
CA ASP A 188 9.86 -6.20 11.66
C ASP A 188 10.09 -4.71 11.95
N LEU A 189 9.78 -3.82 10.97
CA LEU A 189 9.88 -2.38 11.17
C LEU A 189 8.75 -1.82 12.05
N GLY A 190 7.73 -2.62 12.37
CA GLY A 190 6.61 -2.20 13.23
C GLY A 190 5.72 -1.11 12.63
N MET A 191 5.89 -0.78 11.34
CA MET A 191 5.10 0.24 10.66
C MET A 191 3.67 -0.22 10.36
N THR A 192 2.76 0.72 10.24
CA THR A 192 1.39 0.44 9.76
C THR A 192 1.41 0.14 8.27
N MET A 193 0.74 -0.92 7.85
CA MET A 193 0.64 -1.28 6.44
C MET A 193 -0.82 -1.40 6.01
N VAL A 194 -1.13 -0.91 4.80
CA VAL A 194 -2.40 -1.19 4.12
C VAL A 194 -2.06 -1.74 2.75
N CYS A 195 -2.43 -2.99 2.52
CA CYS A 195 -2.11 -3.69 1.27
C CYS A 195 -3.39 -4.10 0.55
N VAL A 196 -3.50 -3.74 -0.72
CA VAL A 196 -4.49 -4.30 -1.64
C VAL A 196 -3.82 -5.45 -2.38
N THR A 197 -4.39 -6.64 -2.33
CA THR A 197 -3.84 -7.81 -3.04
C THR A 197 -4.91 -8.83 -3.39
N HIS A 198 -4.61 -9.64 -4.40
CA HIS A 198 -5.36 -10.85 -4.77
C HIS A 198 -4.64 -12.13 -4.32
N GLU A 199 -3.43 -12.02 -3.77
CA GLU A 199 -2.62 -13.14 -3.27
C GLU A 199 -3.05 -13.55 -1.87
N MET A 200 -3.94 -14.53 -1.75
CA MET A 200 -4.55 -14.88 -0.44
C MET A 200 -3.57 -15.60 0.50
N SER A 201 -2.63 -16.37 -0.01
CA SER A 201 -1.55 -16.97 0.79
C SER A 201 -0.67 -15.90 1.45
N PHE A 202 -0.32 -14.87 0.70
CA PHE A 202 0.40 -13.72 1.21
C PHE A 202 -0.47 -12.90 2.18
N ALA A 203 -1.74 -12.66 1.86
CA ALA A 203 -2.67 -11.97 2.74
C ALA A 203 -2.74 -12.65 4.12
N ARG A 204 -2.79 -14.00 4.17
CA ARG A 204 -2.78 -14.78 5.41
C ARG A 204 -1.49 -14.61 6.22
N ARG A 205 -0.34 -14.46 5.55
CA ARG A 205 0.99 -14.28 6.20
C ARG A 205 1.20 -12.84 6.70
N LEU A 206 0.77 -11.85 5.91
CA LEU A 206 1.01 -10.44 6.22
C LEU A 206 0.03 -9.86 7.23
N ALA A 207 -1.28 -10.18 7.06
CA ALA A 207 -2.35 -9.45 7.73
C ALA A 207 -2.41 -9.72 9.24
N THR A 208 -2.66 -8.66 10.00
CA THR A 208 -3.25 -8.76 11.36
C THR A 208 -4.77 -8.66 11.27
N ARG A 209 -5.29 -7.97 10.23
CA ARG A 209 -6.71 -7.88 9.91
C ARG A 209 -6.92 -7.87 8.39
N LEU A 210 -7.96 -8.59 7.95
CA LEU A 210 -8.45 -8.52 6.57
C LEU A 210 -9.73 -7.68 6.49
N VAL A 211 -9.88 -7.02 5.34
CA VAL A 211 -11.04 -6.19 4.99
C VAL A 211 -11.55 -6.66 3.63
N PHE A 212 -12.71 -7.30 3.61
CA PHE A 212 -13.35 -7.71 2.36
C PHE A 212 -14.25 -6.60 1.83
N MET A 213 -13.94 -6.15 0.62
CA MET A 213 -14.74 -5.16 -0.09
C MET A 213 -15.47 -5.77 -1.28
N ASP A 214 -16.73 -5.37 -1.46
CA ASP A 214 -17.53 -5.70 -2.62
C ASP A 214 -18.47 -4.53 -2.94
N GLU A 215 -18.68 -4.22 -4.22
CA GLU A 215 -19.55 -3.15 -4.71
C GLU A 215 -19.36 -1.80 -3.97
N GLY A 216 -18.11 -1.43 -3.72
CA GLY A 216 -17.75 -0.16 -3.07
C GLY A 216 -18.02 -0.11 -1.57
N ARG A 217 -18.30 -1.23 -0.91
CA ARG A 217 -18.62 -1.32 0.53
C ARG A 217 -17.68 -2.29 1.24
N ILE A 218 -17.47 -2.08 2.52
CA ILE A 218 -16.87 -3.09 3.39
C ILE A 218 -17.98 -4.07 3.77
N VAL A 219 -17.80 -5.33 3.40
CA VAL A 219 -18.76 -6.40 3.67
C VAL A 219 -18.41 -7.15 4.94
N GLU A 220 -17.12 -7.42 5.15
CA GLU A 220 -16.64 -8.15 6.30
C GLU A 220 -15.22 -7.75 6.68
N THR A 221 -14.92 -7.75 7.98
CA THR A 221 -13.57 -7.56 8.51
C THR A 221 -13.32 -8.56 9.61
N GLY A 222 -12.08 -9.04 9.73
CA GLY A 222 -11.70 -9.96 10.79
C GLY A 222 -10.23 -10.33 10.77
N PRO A 223 -9.74 -11.01 11.82
CA PRO A 223 -8.39 -11.58 11.82
C PRO A 223 -8.31 -12.72 10.79
N PRO A 224 -7.09 -13.05 10.30
CA PRO A 224 -6.91 -14.06 9.24
C PRO A 224 -7.58 -15.40 9.52
N ALA A 225 -7.48 -15.92 10.74
CA ALA A 225 -8.08 -17.21 11.09
C ALA A 225 -9.60 -17.21 10.88
N GLU A 226 -10.32 -16.23 11.44
CA GLU A 226 -11.77 -16.14 11.26
C GLU A 226 -12.14 -15.91 9.80
N PHE A 227 -11.40 -15.02 9.12
CA PHE A 227 -11.69 -14.62 7.75
C PHE A 227 -11.60 -15.78 6.76
N PHE A 228 -10.59 -16.64 6.89
CA PHE A 228 -10.37 -17.75 5.96
C PHE A 228 -11.07 -19.04 6.38
N ASP A 229 -11.14 -19.31 7.68
CA ASP A 229 -11.60 -20.61 8.19
C ASP A 229 -13.08 -20.60 8.61
N ALA A 230 -13.64 -19.41 8.91
CA ALA A 230 -15.03 -19.22 9.33
C ALA A 230 -15.64 -17.93 8.75
N PRO A 231 -15.64 -17.73 7.42
CA PRO A 231 -16.22 -16.53 6.81
C PRO A 231 -17.72 -16.45 7.10
N ARG A 232 -18.18 -15.26 7.54
CA ARG A 232 -19.58 -15.06 8.01
C ARG A 232 -20.52 -14.70 6.87
N SER A 233 -20.06 -13.91 5.89
CA SER A 233 -20.90 -13.45 4.79
C SER A 233 -20.88 -14.42 3.61
N ASP A 234 -22.04 -14.69 3.03
CA ASP A 234 -22.17 -15.50 1.81
C ASP A 234 -21.31 -14.96 0.64
N ARG A 235 -21.10 -13.65 0.61
CA ARG A 235 -20.29 -12.99 -0.43
C ARG A 235 -18.81 -13.36 -0.28
N LEU A 236 -18.27 -13.34 0.95
CA LEU A 236 -16.90 -13.74 1.23
C LEU A 236 -16.70 -15.23 0.99
N GLN A 237 -17.66 -16.09 1.44
CA GLN A 237 -17.60 -17.54 1.20
C GLN A 237 -17.48 -17.85 -0.29
N ARG A 238 -18.36 -17.25 -1.11
CA ARG A 238 -18.32 -17.40 -2.58
C ARG A 238 -17.04 -16.86 -3.20
N PHE A 239 -16.49 -15.76 -2.68
CA PHE A 239 -15.24 -15.20 -3.16
C PHE A 239 -14.07 -16.14 -2.89
N LEU A 240 -13.93 -16.65 -1.66
CA LEU A 240 -12.87 -17.59 -1.27
C LEU A 240 -12.97 -18.92 -2.03
N GLY A 241 -14.19 -19.46 -2.18
CA GLY A 241 -14.43 -20.69 -2.94
C GLY A 241 -14.01 -20.60 -4.40
N ARG A 242 -14.21 -19.44 -5.06
CA ARG A 242 -13.74 -19.21 -6.44
C ARG A 242 -12.21 -19.14 -6.56
N LEU A 243 -11.53 -18.67 -5.53
CA LEU A 243 -10.06 -18.60 -5.53
C LEU A 243 -9.43 -19.98 -5.33
N GLN A 244 -10.05 -20.82 -4.50
CA GLN A 244 -9.61 -22.22 -4.29
C GLN A 244 -9.87 -23.12 -5.50
N ALA A 245 -10.84 -22.79 -6.34
CA ALA A 245 -11.19 -23.54 -7.55
C ALA A 245 -10.36 -23.18 -8.79
N ARG A 246 -9.45 -22.20 -8.68
CA ARG A 246 -8.46 -21.90 -9.75
C ARG A 246 -7.28 -22.85 -9.60
N PRO A 247 -7.00 -23.69 -10.64
CA PRO A 247 -5.88 -24.62 -10.65
C PRO A 247 -4.52 -23.89 -10.62
#